data_2dfb8e386a33ecde9d87978df81b5ac7
#
_entry.id   2dfb8e386a33ecde9d87978df81b5ac7
#
_cell.length_a   1.000
_cell.length_b   1.000
_cell.length_c   1.000
_cell.angle_alpha   90.00
_cell.angle_beta   90.00
_cell.angle_gamma   90.00
#
_symmetry.space_group_name_H-M   'P 1'
#
loop_
_entity.id
_entity.type
_entity.pdbx_description
1 polymer ?
#
loop_
_entity_poly.entity_id
_entity_poly.type
_entity_poly.pdbx_seq_one_letter_code
_entity_poly.pdbx_strand_id
1 'polypeptide(L)'
;MKGKREYDLRDQERREQAANVRVGALCRGEKFDPAAMRVDVQPLSKALDAGVYRTQPQILSVPVALVRGGGFVLRPCYKAGDVGVLLYIDHDIDRIAASGEESEPNTERNHSDEDAVFIGAFVPASNPLS
;
A
#
# COMPACT_ATOMS: atom_id res chain seq x y z
N MET A 1 7.27 35.53 -23.36
CA MET A 1 6.45 35.30 -22.19
C MET A 1 5.49 34.15 -22.30
N LYS A 2 5.06 33.75 -23.50
CA LYS A 2 4.26 32.55 -23.71
C LYS A 2 4.99 31.26 -23.26
N GLY A 3 6.31 31.16 -23.51
CA GLY A 3 7.09 29.97 -23.13
C GLY A 3 7.24 29.77 -21.62
N LYS A 4 7.30 30.86 -20.86
CA LYS A 4 7.38 30.80 -19.39
C LYS A 4 6.09 30.27 -18.77
N ARG A 5 4.96 30.65 -19.35
CA ARG A 5 3.63 30.23 -18.89
C ARG A 5 3.38 28.74 -19.16
N GLU A 6 3.78 28.26 -20.34
CA GLU A 6 3.69 26.86 -20.69
C GLU A 6 4.59 25.99 -19.80
N TYR A 7 5.79 26.48 -19.47
CA TYR A 7 6.72 25.80 -18.60
C TYR A 7 6.14 25.65 -17.19
N ASP A 8 5.52 26.70 -16.66
CA ASP A 8 4.90 26.67 -15.33
C ASP A 8 3.72 25.70 -15.27
N LEU A 9 2.91 25.64 -16.34
CA LEU A 9 1.80 24.70 -16.43
C LEU A 9 2.26 23.24 -16.47
N ARG A 10 3.32 22.95 -17.23
CA ARG A 10 3.91 21.60 -17.30
C ARG A 10 4.50 21.18 -15.96
N ASP A 11 5.16 22.08 -15.26
CA ASP A 11 5.73 21.82 -13.95
C ASP A 11 4.63 21.52 -12.93
N GLN A 12 3.52 22.28 -12.99
CA GLN A 12 2.36 22.04 -12.15
C GLN A 12 1.72 20.68 -12.43
N GLU A 13 1.58 20.30 -13.70
CA GLU A 13 1.06 18.99 -14.11
C GLU A 13 1.93 17.85 -13.56
N ARG A 14 3.25 18.00 -13.64
CA ARG A 14 4.19 17.00 -13.09
C ARG A 14 4.04 16.86 -11.59
N ARG A 15 3.86 17.96 -10.87
CA ARG A 15 3.66 17.94 -9.42
C ARG A 15 2.35 17.26 -9.04
N GLU A 16 1.28 17.53 -9.78
CA GLU A 16 -0.01 16.87 -9.57
C GLU A 16 0.07 15.38 -9.85
N GLN A 17 0.75 14.96 -10.91
CA GLN A 17 0.97 13.55 -11.23
C GLN A 17 1.79 12.87 -10.14
N ALA A 18 2.87 13.50 -9.68
CA ALA A 18 3.70 12.95 -8.61
C ALA A 18 2.93 12.81 -7.30
N ALA A 19 2.05 13.76 -6.99
CA ALA A 19 1.22 13.70 -5.79
C ALA A 19 0.17 12.58 -5.82
N ASN A 20 -0.21 12.14 -7.02
CA ASN A 20 -1.19 11.06 -7.20
C ASN A 20 -0.56 9.66 -7.30
N VAL A 21 0.76 9.58 -7.44
CA VAL A 21 1.47 8.30 -7.47
C VAL A 21 1.60 7.75 -6.06
N ARG A 22 1.03 6.58 -5.83
CA ARG A 22 1.12 5.89 -4.55
C ARG A 22 2.28 4.90 -4.60
N VAL A 23 3.17 4.96 -3.63
CA VAL A 23 4.30 4.04 -3.49
C VAL A 23 4.16 3.22 -2.22
N GLY A 24 3.97 3.90 -1.09
CA GLY A 24 3.81 3.24 0.19
C GLY A 24 3.04 4.12 1.16
N ALA A 25 2.53 3.49 2.21
CA ALA A 25 1.81 4.17 3.27
C ALA A 25 1.98 3.42 4.58
N LEU A 26 1.85 4.13 5.68
CA LEU A 26 1.72 3.49 6.98
C LEU A 26 0.25 3.12 7.19
N CYS A 27 0.03 1.95 7.76
CA CYS A 27 -1.32 1.46 7.99
C CYS A 27 -1.40 0.67 9.29
N ARG A 28 -2.62 0.50 9.77
CA ARG A 28 -2.90 -0.28 10.97
C ARG A 28 -3.72 -1.50 10.56
N GLY A 29 -3.30 -2.69 11.01
CA GLY A 29 -4.06 -3.90 10.83
C GLY A 29 -5.34 -3.87 11.65
N GLU A 30 -6.47 -4.18 11.04
CA GLU A 30 -7.76 -4.20 11.70
C GLU A 30 -8.26 -5.63 11.91
N LYS A 31 -8.09 -6.49 10.94
CA LYS A 31 -8.51 -7.89 11.01
C LYS A 31 -7.53 -8.75 10.23
N PHE A 32 -6.93 -9.72 10.91
CA PHE A 32 -5.95 -10.63 10.33
C PHE A 32 -6.52 -12.04 10.20
N ASP A 33 -6.36 -12.62 9.01
CA ASP A 33 -6.72 -14.01 8.73
C ASP A 33 -5.43 -14.84 8.61
N PRO A 34 -5.06 -15.62 9.65
CA PRO A 34 -3.81 -16.38 9.62
C PRO A 34 -3.83 -17.54 8.63
N ALA A 35 -4.99 -18.07 8.29
CA ALA A 35 -5.08 -19.17 7.33
C ALA A 35 -4.78 -18.70 5.90
N ALA A 36 -5.31 -17.54 5.51
CA ALA A 36 -5.11 -16.97 4.19
C ALA A 36 -3.90 -16.05 4.11
N MET A 37 -3.32 -15.66 5.25
CA MET A 37 -2.27 -14.63 5.34
C MET A 37 -2.72 -13.33 4.67
N ARG A 38 -3.90 -12.87 5.05
CA ARG A 38 -4.52 -11.64 4.57
C ARG A 38 -4.88 -10.74 5.74
N VAL A 39 -4.86 -9.45 5.53
CA VAL A 39 -5.18 -8.48 6.57
C VAL A 39 -6.01 -7.34 5.99
N ASP A 40 -7.03 -6.91 6.74
CA ASP A 40 -7.74 -5.68 6.45
C ASP A 40 -6.99 -4.54 7.14
N VAL A 41 -6.69 -3.47 6.40
CA VAL A 41 -5.87 -2.38 6.92
C VAL A 41 -6.56 -1.04 6.82
N GLN A 42 -6.25 -0.17 7.77
CA GLN A 42 -6.66 1.23 7.78
C GLN A 42 -5.44 2.08 7.46
N PRO A 43 -5.40 2.77 6.31
CA PRO A 43 -4.35 3.76 6.07
C PRO A 43 -4.38 4.83 7.14
N LEU A 44 -3.20 5.20 7.63
CA LEU A 44 -3.09 6.13 8.78
C LEU A 44 -2.91 7.59 8.37
N SER A 45 -2.42 7.85 7.16
CA SER A 45 -2.38 9.22 6.65
C SER A 45 -3.76 9.60 6.14
N LYS A 46 -4.26 10.73 6.63
CA LYS A 46 -5.52 11.27 6.11
C LYS A 46 -5.30 11.89 4.74
N ALA A 47 -6.26 11.74 3.86
CA ALA A 47 -6.23 12.36 2.54
C ALA A 47 -6.81 13.77 2.58
N LEU A 48 -6.14 14.70 1.90
CA LEU A 48 -6.63 16.06 1.77
C LEU A 48 -7.64 16.13 0.62
N ASP A 49 -8.86 16.51 0.94
CA ASP A 49 -9.96 16.63 -0.03
C ASP A 49 -10.68 17.95 0.19
N ALA A 50 -10.65 18.82 -0.83
CA ALA A 50 -11.29 20.14 -0.82
C ALA A 50 -10.91 20.98 0.41
N GLY A 51 -9.63 20.92 0.81
CA GLY A 51 -9.10 21.66 1.96
C GLY A 51 -9.36 21.01 3.31
N VAL A 52 -9.97 19.83 3.34
CA VAL A 52 -10.27 19.09 4.58
C VAL A 52 -9.56 17.74 4.56
N TYR A 53 -8.89 17.40 5.67
CA TYR A 53 -8.30 16.07 5.82
C TYR A 53 -9.38 15.05 6.20
N ARG A 54 -9.45 13.97 5.44
CA ARG A 54 -10.43 12.90 5.66
C ARG A 54 -9.74 11.57 5.87
N THR A 55 -10.35 10.74 6.73
CA THR A 55 -9.93 9.35 6.92
C THR A 55 -10.09 8.59 5.60
N GLN A 56 -9.06 7.89 5.19
CA GLN A 56 -9.13 7.04 4.00
C GLN A 56 -9.95 5.79 4.29
N PRO A 57 -10.59 5.19 3.27
CA PRO A 57 -11.31 3.93 3.46
C PRO A 57 -10.33 2.80 3.77
N GLN A 58 -10.83 1.77 4.46
CA GLN A 58 -10.08 0.55 4.71
C GLN A 58 -9.81 -0.18 3.40
N ILE A 59 -8.68 -0.87 3.35
CA ILE A 59 -8.32 -1.74 2.23
C ILE A 59 -8.44 -3.16 2.75
N LEU A 60 -9.29 -3.95 2.11
CA LEU A 60 -9.64 -5.29 2.59
C LEU A 60 -8.79 -6.37 1.93
N SER A 61 -8.54 -7.44 2.67
CA SER A 61 -7.91 -8.66 2.19
C SER A 61 -6.55 -8.43 1.51
N VAL A 62 -5.71 -7.63 2.16
CA VAL A 62 -4.36 -7.32 1.65
C VAL A 62 -3.44 -8.51 1.93
N PRO A 63 -2.70 -9.01 0.92
CA PRO A 63 -1.72 -10.06 1.14
C PRO A 63 -0.63 -9.62 2.12
N VAL A 64 -0.25 -10.51 3.01
CA VAL A 64 0.82 -10.26 3.98
C VAL A 64 2.12 -10.86 3.45
N ALA A 65 3.17 -10.03 3.36
CA ALA A 65 4.50 -10.51 3.04
C ALA A 65 5.05 -11.33 4.20
N LEU A 66 5.66 -12.46 3.89
CA LEU A 66 6.31 -13.27 4.89
C LEU A 66 7.71 -13.67 4.43
N VAL A 67 8.54 -14.07 5.38
CA VAL A 67 9.88 -14.53 5.07
C VAL A 67 9.82 -16.02 4.76
N ARG A 68 10.09 -16.39 3.53
CA ARG A 68 10.00 -17.76 3.03
C ARG A 68 11.10 -18.03 2.02
N GLY A 69 11.69 -19.21 2.13
CA GLY A 69 12.71 -19.66 1.17
C GLY A 69 13.45 -20.86 1.69
N GLY A 70 13.97 -21.71 0.78
CA GLY A 70 14.85 -22.81 1.13
C GLY A 70 14.31 -23.79 2.16
N GLY A 71 13.01 -24.05 2.16
CA GLY A 71 12.40 -24.97 3.14
C GLY A 71 12.07 -24.32 4.48
N PHE A 72 12.22 -23.02 4.59
CA PHE A 72 11.96 -22.24 5.79
C PHE A 72 10.83 -21.23 5.54
N VAL A 73 9.96 -21.06 6.53
CA VAL A 73 8.94 -20.01 6.50
C VAL A 73 8.75 -19.43 7.89
N LEU A 74 8.75 -18.10 7.97
CA LEU A 74 8.38 -17.36 9.18
C LEU A 74 6.99 -16.79 8.96
N ARG A 75 6.01 -17.28 9.72
CA ARG A 75 4.62 -16.83 9.62
C ARG A 75 4.30 -15.90 10.78
N PRO A 76 4.27 -14.58 10.55
CA PRO A 76 3.88 -13.68 11.61
C PRO A 76 2.40 -13.83 11.93
N CYS A 77 2.05 -13.65 13.21
CA CYS A 77 0.67 -13.67 13.67
C CYS A 77 0.32 -12.26 14.15
N TYR A 78 -0.20 -11.45 13.25
CA TYR A 78 -0.55 -10.06 13.57
C TYR A 78 -1.83 -9.98 14.38
N LYS A 79 -1.93 -8.94 15.19
CA LYS A 79 -3.11 -8.63 15.99
C LYS A 79 -3.69 -7.31 15.52
N ALA A 80 -4.98 -7.11 15.76
CA ALA A 80 -5.61 -5.82 15.53
C ALA A 80 -4.85 -4.72 16.27
N GLY A 81 -4.54 -3.64 15.56
CA GLY A 81 -3.74 -2.54 16.10
C GLY A 81 -2.28 -2.55 15.70
N ASP A 82 -1.77 -3.65 15.17
CA ASP A 82 -0.38 -3.68 14.68
C ASP A 82 -0.21 -2.72 13.51
N VAL A 83 0.83 -1.90 13.56
CA VAL A 83 1.11 -0.90 12.55
C VAL A 83 2.21 -1.42 11.62
N GLY A 84 1.99 -1.27 10.33
CA GLY A 84 2.95 -1.72 9.34
C GLY A 84 2.98 -0.82 8.11
N VAL A 85 3.65 -1.31 7.08
CA VAL A 85 3.83 -0.61 5.82
C VAL A 85 2.97 -1.28 4.75
N LEU A 86 2.24 -0.46 4.01
CA LEU A 86 1.51 -0.88 2.83
C LEU A 86 2.31 -0.48 1.61
N LEU A 87 2.69 -1.45 0.79
CA LEU A 87 3.42 -1.21 -0.45
C LEU A 87 2.48 -1.41 -1.63
N TYR A 88 2.34 -0.38 -2.45
CA TYR A 88 1.53 -0.44 -3.66
C TYR A 88 2.41 -0.91 -4.81
N ILE A 89 2.05 -2.05 -5.40
CA ILE A 89 2.80 -2.62 -6.51
C ILE A 89 2.48 -1.83 -7.80
N ASP A 90 3.47 -1.71 -8.67
CA ASP A 90 3.38 -0.86 -9.86
C ASP A 90 2.22 -1.23 -10.79
N HIS A 91 1.96 -2.51 -10.93
CA HIS A 91 0.98 -3.03 -11.89
C HIS A 91 0.02 -4.00 -11.23
N ASP A 92 -1.04 -4.35 -11.94
CA ASP A 92 -2.01 -5.35 -11.53
C ASP A 92 -1.32 -6.68 -11.20
N ILE A 93 -1.51 -7.18 -9.98
CA ILE A 93 -0.86 -8.40 -9.48
C ILE A 93 -1.78 -9.63 -9.50
N ASP A 94 -3.02 -9.51 -9.95
CA ASP A 94 -4.01 -10.57 -9.78
C ASP A 94 -3.55 -11.90 -10.35
N ARG A 95 -3.00 -11.91 -11.57
CA ARG A 95 -2.52 -13.14 -12.20
C ARG A 95 -1.28 -13.70 -11.54
N ILE A 96 -0.35 -12.84 -11.17
CA ILE A 96 0.89 -13.25 -10.53
C ILE A 96 0.61 -13.78 -9.12
N ALA A 97 -0.26 -13.10 -8.38
CA ALA A 97 -0.64 -13.54 -7.03
C ALA A 97 -1.36 -14.90 -7.03
N ALA A 98 -2.07 -15.21 -8.11
CA ALA A 98 -2.78 -16.49 -8.25
C ALA A 98 -1.85 -17.64 -8.63
N SER A 99 -0.83 -17.39 -9.46
CA SER A 99 0.00 -18.45 -10.05
C SER A 99 1.44 -18.47 -9.56
N GLY A 100 1.98 -17.33 -9.15
CA GLY A 100 3.41 -17.18 -8.87
C GLY A 100 4.27 -17.16 -10.11
N GLU A 101 3.66 -17.07 -11.28
CA GLU A 101 4.34 -17.14 -12.58
C GLU A 101 4.36 -15.78 -13.27
N GLU A 102 5.30 -15.62 -14.19
CA GLU A 102 5.36 -14.45 -15.05
C GLU A 102 4.07 -14.30 -15.84
N SER A 103 3.48 -13.12 -15.84
CA SER A 103 2.19 -12.85 -16.48
C SER A 103 2.08 -11.40 -16.90
N GLU A 104 1.26 -11.17 -17.93
CA GLU A 104 0.85 -9.83 -18.28
C GLU A 104 -0.16 -9.30 -17.24
N PRO A 105 -0.15 -7.98 -16.95
CA PRO A 105 -1.17 -7.40 -16.08
C PRO A 105 -2.58 -7.60 -16.65
N ASN A 106 -3.53 -7.92 -15.80
CA ASN A 106 -4.91 -8.12 -16.19
C ASN A 106 -5.64 -6.81 -16.54
N THR A 107 -5.22 -5.71 -15.93
CA THR A 107 -5.76 -4.36 -16.14
C THR A 107 -4.61 -3.37 -16.29
N GLU A 108 -4.94 -2.12 -16.64
CA GLU A 108 -3.95 -1.06 -16.79
C GLU A 108 -3.72 -0.24 -15.50
N ARG A 109 -4.30 -0.69 -14.37
CA ARG A 109 -4.15 0.05 -13.11
C ARG A 109 -2.70 0.06 -12.63
N ASN A 110 -2.29 1.18 -12.04
CA ASN A 110 -0.96 1.37 -11.50
C ASN A 110 -1.06 1.83 -10.05
N HIS A 111 -0.20 1.32 -9.17
CA HIS A 111 -0.15 1.71 -7.76
C HIS A 111 -1.53 1.72 -7.10
N SER A 112 -2.35 0.71 -7.40
CA SER A 112 -3.72 0.62 -6.91
C SER A 112 -3.77 0.01 -5.50
N ASP A 113 -4.79 0.39 -4.73
CA ASP A 113 -5.10 -0.24 -3.45
C ASP A 113 -5.31 -1.76 -3.59
N GLU A 114 -5.79 -2.21 -4.75
CA GLU A 114 -6.02 -3.63 -5.03
C GLU A 114 -4.74 -4.41 -5.23
N ASP A 115 -3.61 -3.74 -5.43
CA ASP A 115 -2.31 -4.35 -5.68
C ASP A 115 -1.32 -4.04 -4.57
N ALA A 116 -1.82 -3.85 -3.36
CA ALA A 116 -1.01 -3.56 -2.19
C ALA A 116 -0.59 -4.82 -1.46
N VAL A 117 0.55 -4.75 -0.78
CA VAL A 117 1.08 -5.80 0.08
C VAL A 117 1.41 -5.19 1.44
N PHE A 118 1.04 -5.89 2.51
CA PHE A 118 1.33 -5.48 3.88
C PHE A 118 2.66 -6.06 4.33
N ILE A 119 3.53 -5.18 4.82
CA ILE A 119 4.81 -5.56 5.42
C ILE A 119 4.79 -5.01 6.84
N GLY A 120 4.61 -5.87 7.78
CA GLY A 120 4.54 -5.46 9.17
C GLY A 120 5.74 -5.93 9.95
N ALA A 121 5.98 -5.44 11.13
CA ALA A 121 5.34 -4.26 11.69
C ALA A 121 6.44 -3.32 12.14
N PHE A 122 6.11 -2.06 12.34
CA PHE A 122 7.07 -1.21 13.04
C PHE A 122 6.48 -0.79 14.40
N VAL A 123 7.35 -0.30 15.27
CA VAL A 123 6.99 0.01 16.65
C VAL A 123 6.70 1.51 16.78
N PRO A 124 5.43 1.91 16.98
CA PRO A 124 5.14 3.31 17.28
C PRO A 124 5.73 3.72 18.63
N ALA A 125 6.14 4.96 18.74
CA ALA A 125 6.72 5.46 20.01
C ALA A 125 5.72 5.38 21.18
N SER A 126 4.42 5.43 20.89
CA SER A 126 3.36 5.31 21.88
C SER A 126 3.15 3.88 22.40
N ASN A 127 3.70 2.89 21.71
CA ASN A 127 3.56 1.48 22.08
C ASN A 127 4.90 0.75 21.84
N PRO A 128 5.93 1.06 22.63
CA PRO A 128 7.26 0.48 22.44
C PRO A 128 7.29 -1.00 22.80
N LEU A 129 8.29 -1.69 22.28
CA LEU A 129 8.58 -3.06 22.71
C LEU A 129 9.02 -3.06 24.19
N SER A 130 8.49 -3.99 24.90
CA SER A 130 8.83 -4.17 26.32
C SER A 130 10.19 -4.86 26.50
#